data_e9cda559795548992d94b2f17921a273
#
_entry.id   e9cda559795548992d94b2f17921a273
#
_cell.length_a   1.000
_cell.length_b   1.000
_cell.length_c   1.000
_cell.angle_alpha   90.00
_cell.angle_beta   90.00
_cell.angle_gamma   90.00
#
_symmetry.space_group_name_H-M   'P 1'
#
loop_
_entity.id
_entity.type
_entity.pdbx_description
1 polymer ?
#
loop_
_entity_poly.entity_id
_entity_poly.type
_entity_poly.pdbx_seq_one_letter_code
_entity_poly.pdbx_strand_id
1 'polypeptide(L)'
;MGLIEDQAMALNILFTGKQLYILRWKDLEELFSALGVVQKKISPITVSASFNGVNAEFVIPRVGEPVPRELALSVRKFLVEAGKDMFV
;
A
#
# COMPACT_ATOMS: atom_id res chain seq x y z
N MET A 1 -9.54 14.75 -6.40
CA MET A 1 -8.62 15.25 -5.39
C MET A 1 -7.29 14.51 -5.47
N GLY A 2 -6.19 15.22 -5.52
CA GLY A 2 -4.88 14.61 -5.67
C GLY A 2 -4.29 14.14 -4.38
N LEU A 3 -3.26 13.32 -4.49
CA LEU A 3 -2.46 12.91 -3.35
C LEU A 3 -1.50 14.03 -2.98
N ILE A 4 -1.15 14.14 -1.71
CA ILE A 4 -0.07 15.02 -1.30
C ILE A 4 1.25 14.43 -1.81
N GLU A 5 2.30 15.23 -1.82
CA GLU A 5 3.59 14.86 -2.40
C GLU A 5 4.14 13.54 -1.86
N ASP A 6 4.11 13.35 -0.54
CA ASP A 6 4.61 12.12 0.09
C ASP A 6 3.83 10.88 -0.33
N GLN A 7 2.52 11.02 -0.46
CA GLN A 7 1.65 9.92 -0.89
C GLN A 7 1.87 9.59 -2.36
N ALA A 8 2.03 10.61 -3.19
CA ALA A 8 2.33 10.41 -4.61
C ALA A 8 3.69 9.74 -4.79
N MET A 9 4.68 10.10 -3.98
CA MET A 9 5.99 9.48 -4.01
C MET A 9 5.90 8.01 -3.61
N ALA A 10 5.15 7.69 -2.56
CA ALA A 10 4.96 6.29 -2.13
C ALA A 10 4.32 5.47 -3.23
N LEU A 11 3.31 5.99 -3.89
CA LEU A 11 2.65 5.32 -5.00
C LEU A 11 3.63 5.07 -6.16
N ASN A 12 4.43 6.08 -6.49
CA ASN A 12 5.43 5.97 -7.54
C ASN A 12 6.48 4.90 -7.23
N ILE A 13 7.00 4.88 -6.01
CA ILE A 13 7.96 3.87 -5.56
C ILE A 13 7.36 2.49 -5.66
N LEU A 14 6.13 2.34 -5.20
CA LEU A 14 5.42 1.07 -5.21
C LEU A 14 5.26 0.53 -6.64
N PHE A 15 4.90 1.39 -7.57
CA PHE A 15 4.61 0.98 -8.95
C PHE A 15 5.87 0.80 -9.81
N THR A 16 6.93 1.55 -9.54
CA THR A 16 8.17 1.43 -10.29
C THR A 16 9.11 0.37 -9.71
N GLY A 17 8.96 0.06 -8.42
CA GLY A 17 9.88 -0.84 -7.72
C GLY A 17 11.25 -0.24 -7.46
N LYS A 18 11.44 1.03 -7.78
CA LYS A 18 12.72 1.73 -7.55
C LYS A 18 12.73 2.34 -6.16
N GLN A 19 13.89 2.31 -5.51
CA GLN A 19 14.07 2.92 -4.19
C GLN A 19 13.17 2.34 -3.11
N LEU A 20 12.82 1.05 -3.20
CA LEU A 20 12.00 0.39 -2.19
C LEU A 20 12.60 0.50 -0.79
N TYR A 21 13.91 0.66 -0.68
CA TYR A 21 14.60 0.75 0.60
C TYR A 21 14.18 1.97 1.43
N ILE A 22 13.56 2.97 0.82
CA ILE A 22 13.06 4.14 1.54
C ILE A 22 11.57 4.05 1.86
N LEU A 23 10.88 3.05 1.35
CA LEU A 23 9.45 2.87 1.58
C LEU A 23 9.21 2.12 2.89
N ARG A 24 8.38 2.70 3.76
CA ARG A 24 8.01 2.09 5.05
C ARG A 24 6.54 1.73 5.04
N TRP A 25 6.13 0.82 5.92
CA TRP A 25 4.73 0.44 6.01
C TRP A 25 3.83 1.65 6.33
N LYS A 26 4.32 2.56 7.15
CA LYS A 26 3.59 3.78 7.47
C LYS A 26 3.24 4.59 6.22
N ASP A 27 4.15 4.65 5.26
CA ASP A 27 3.91 5.35 4.00
C ASP A 27 2.75 4.71 3.23
N LEU A 28 2.68 3.38 3.25
CA LEU A 28 1.58 2.65 2.62
C LEU A 28 0.27 2.85 3.36
N GLU A 29 0.30 2.91 4.69
CA GLU A 29 -0.91 3.19 5.47
C GLU A 29 -1.49 4.56 5.12
N GLU A 30 -0.63 5.56 5.01
CA GLU A 30 -1.05 6.91 4.64
C GLU A 30 -1.61 6.94 3.21
N LEU A 31 -0.96 6.24 2.29
CA LEU A 31 -1.43 6.13 0.92
C LEU A 31 -2.79 5.46 0.86
N PHE A 32 -2.98 4.36 1.58
CA PHE A 32 -4.25 3.65 1.64
C PHE A 32 -5.37 4.56 2.15
N SER A 33 -5.10 5.31 3.21
CA SER A 33 -6.08 6.24 3.76
C SER A 33 -6.47 7.31 2.74
N ALA A 34 -5.49 7.82 2.00
CA ALA A 34 -5.74 8.83 0.98
C ALA A 34 -6.55 8.29 -0.19
N LEU A 35 -6.38 7.01 -0.53
CA LEU A 35 -7.12 6.37 -1.63
C LEU A 35 -8.51 5.89 -1.22
N GLY A 36 -8.79 5.83 0.08
CA GLY A 36 -10.06 5.31 0.57
C GLY A 36 -10.06 3.82 0.85
N VAL A 37 -8.90 3.20 0.95
CA VAL A 37 -8.79 1.79 1.32
C VAL A 37 -9.14 1.63 2.79
N VAL A 38 -10.04 0.69 3.10
CA VAL A 38 -10.39 0.38 4.47
C VAL A 38 -9.38 -0.61 5.03
N GLN A 39 -8.78 -0.26 6.15
CA GLN A 39 -7.75 -1.08 6.79
C GLN A 39 -8.24 -1.56 8.14
N LYS A 40 -7.99 -2.82 8.46
CA LYS A 40 -8.34 -3.40 9.74
C LYS A 40 -7.20 -4.29 10.23
N LYS A 41 -6.69 -4.01 11.41
CA LYS A 41 -5.64 -4.82 12.02
C LYS A 41 -6.27 -6.09 12.60
N ILE A 42 -5.95 -7.25 12.05
CA ILE A 42 -6.51 -8.53 12.48
C ILE A 42 -5.57 -9.30 13.39
N SER A 43 -4.31 -8.91 13.47
CA SER A 43 -3.33 -9.43 14.42
C SER A 43 -2.25 -8.36 14.61
N PRO A 44 -1.33 -8.53 15.58
CA PRO A 44 -0.26 -7.55 15.76
C PRO A 44 0.60 -7.32 14.53
N ILE A 45 0.66 -8.29 13.60
CA ILE A 45 1.52 -8.20 12.41
C ILE A 45 0.75 -8.33 11.09
N THR A 46 -0.60 -8.38 11.14
CA THR A 46 -1.38 -8.58 9.93
C THR A 46 -2.48 -7.54 9.81
N VAL A 47 -2.59 -6.94 8.63
CA VAL A 47 -3.63 -5.97 8.31
C VAL A 47 -4.47 -6.50 7.15
N SER A 48 -5.79 -6.39 7.29
CA SER A 48 -6.72 -6.65 6.20
C SER A 48 -7.02 -5.32 5.51
N ALA A 49 -6.96 -5.31 4.20
CA ALA A 49 -7.27 -4.12 3.39
C ALA A 49 -8.43 -4.45 2.45
N SER A 50 -9.34 -3.50 2.31
CA SER A 50 -10.52 -3.67 1.45
C SER A 50 -10.71 -2.40 0.63
N PHE A 51 -10.88 -2.56 -0.68
CA PHE A 51 -11.07 -1.44 -1.58
C PHE A 51 -11.85 -1.89 -2.81
N ASN A 52 -12.95 -1.22 -3.10
CA ASN A 52 -13.81 -1.52 -4.25
C ASN A 52 -14.20 -3.00 -4.35
N GLY A 53 -14.47 -3.64 -3.21
CA GLY A 53 -14.87 -5.04 -3.17
C GLY A 53 -13.74 -6.04 -3.24
N VAL A 54 -12.50 -5.58 -3.37
CA VAL A 54 -11.31 -6.44 -3.37
C VAL A 54 -10.72 -6.44 -1.97
N ASN A 55 -10.43 -7.63 -1.44
CA ASN A 55 -9.86 -7.79 -0.10
C ASN A 55 -8.48 -8.44 -0.20
N ALA A 56 -7.58 -8.02 0.67
CA ALA A 56 -6.25 -8.59 0.77
C ALA A 56 -5.76 -8.52 2.21
N GLU A 57 -4.81 -9.38 2.56
CA GLU A 57 -4.17 -9.35 3.87
C GLU A 57 -2.67 -9.21 3.68
N PHE A 58 -2.07 -8.36 4.48
CA PHE A 58 -0.64 -8.09 4.40
C PHE A 58 0.02 -8.28 5.75
N VAL A 59 1.18 -8.93 5.76
CA VAL A 59 2.02 -9.05 6.95
C VAL A 59 2.88 -7.79 7.05
N ILE A 60 2.74 -7.06 8.15
CA ILE A 60 3.41 -5.78 8.34
C ILE A 60 4.90 -6.02 8.69
N PRO A 61 5.84 -5.34 8.01
CA PRO A 61 7.25 -5.44 8.40
C PRO A 61 7.48 -4.76 9.75
N ARG A 62 8.62 -5.04 10.36
CA ARG A 62 9.00 -4.42 11.63
C ARG A 62 9.13 -2.91 11.48
N VAL A 63 8.84 -2.20 12.57
CA VAL A 63 8.98 -0.74 12.60
C VAL A 63 10.40 -0.36 12.21
N GLY A 64 10.50 0.59 11.28
CA GLY A 64 11.80 1.08 10.80
C GLY A 64 12.41 0.28 9.67
N GLU A 65 11.89 -0.91 9.37
CA GLU A 65 12.39 -1.69 8.23
C GLU A 65 11.70 -1.27 6.93
N PRO A 66 12.41 -1.32 5.81
CA PRO A 66 11.78 -1.04 4.51
C PRO A 66 10.77 -2.11 4.15
N VAL A 67 9.80 -1.75 3.33
CA VAL A 67 8.80 -2.70 2.81
C VAL A 67 9.54 -3.71 1.93
N PRO A 68 9.41 -5.03 2.21
CA PRO A 68 10.02 -6.05 1.37
C PRO A 68 9.45 -6.01 -0.04
N ARG A 69 10.25 -6.39 -1.01
CA ARG A 69 9.84 -6.39 -2.42
C ARG A 69 8.57 -7.21 -2.65
N GLU A 70 8.49 -8.39 -2.04
CA GLU A 70 7.33 -9.26 -2.19
C GLU A 70 6.05 -8.60 -1.67
N LEU A 71 6.15 -7.92 -0.54
CA LEU A 71 5.02 -7.19 0.02
C LEU A 71 4.63 -6.03 -0.90
N ALA A 72 5.61 -5.30 -1.41
CA ALA A 72 5.35 -4.20 -2.34
C ALA A 72 4.62 -4.69 -3.59
N LEU A 73 5.03 -5.83 -4.14
CA LEU A 73 4.37 -6.40 -5.31
C LEU A 73 2.94 -6.82 -5.00
N SER A 74 2.70 -7.38 -3.82
CA SER A 74 1.36 -7.78 -3.38
C SER A 74 0.45 -6.57 -3.22
N VAL A 75 0.96 -5.51 -2.62
CA VAL A 75 0.21 -4.26 -2.44
C VAL A 75 -0.11 -3.64 -3.80
N ARG A 76 0.87 -3.60 -4.69
CA ARG A 76 0.68 -3.10 -6.03
C ARG A 76 -0.42 -3.86 -6.77
N LYS A 77 -0.37 -5.19 -6.69
CA LYS A 77 -1.37 -6.05 -7.34
C LYS A 77 -2.77 -5.76 -6.78
N PHE A 78 -2.87 -5.63 -5.47
CA PHE A 78 -4.12 -5.29 -4.81
C PHE A 78 -4.69 -3.97 -5.32
N LEU A 79 -3.86 -2.94 -5.38
CA LEU A 79 -4.30 -1.62 -5.83
C LEU A 79 -4.69 -1.63 -7.31
N VAL A 80 -3.97 -2.36 -8.15
CA VAL A 80 -4.30 -2.47 -9.56
C VAL A 80 -5.65 -3.16 -9.75
N GLU A 81 -5.88 -4.27 -9.06
CA GLU A 81 -7.14 -4.99 -9.17
C GLU A 81 -8.32 -4.19 -8.65
N ALA A 82 -8.14 -3.57 -7.48
CA ALA A 82 -9.21 -2.81 -6.84
C ALA A 82 -9.47 -1.47 -7.53
N GLY A 83 -8.44 -0.90 -8.11
CA GLY A 83 -8.52 0.42 -8.71
C GLY A 83 -8.51 0.42 -10.23
N LYS A 84 -8.95 -0.66 -10.87
CA LYS A 84 -8.94 -0.76 -12.35
C LYS A 84 -9.56 0.45 -13.03
N ASP A 85 -10.66 0.94 -12.50
CA ASP A 85 -11.36 2.08 -13.08
C ASP A 85 -10.70 3.41 -12.74
N MET A 86 -9.82 3.41 -11.74
CA MET A 86 -9.15 4.63 -11.27
C MET A 86 -7.80 4.85 -11.92
N PHE A 87 -7.12 3.77 -12.32
CA PHE A 87 -5.74 3.82 -12.82
C PHE A 87 -5.62 3.53 -14.32
N VAL A 88 -6.74 3.35 -14.96
CA VAL A 88 -6.77 3.13 -16.42
C VAL A 88 -6.93 4.44 -17.16
#